data_4b91dbb28eb58266db1294e23a4f3bb0
#
_entry.id   4b91dbb28eb58266db1294e23a4f3bb0
#
_cell.length_a   1.000
_cell.length_b   1.000
_cell.length_c   1.000
_cell.angle_alpha   90.00
_cell.angle_beta   90.00
_cell.angle_gamma   90.00
#
_symmetry.space_group_name_H-M   'P 1'
#
loop_
_entity.id
_entity.type
_entity.pdbx_description
1 polymer ?
#
loop_
_entity_poly.entity_id
_entity_poly.type
_entity_poly.pdbx_seq_one_letter_code
_entity_poly.pdbx_strand_id
1 'polypeptide(L)'
;ELIDRLLGENDPKGDPVAFLGAQFDLGLAWVSFPVGKGGLGLSPRHQKQIDEAIAAAGGPNAWARNPIGHGMGAPTVLSHGADELSDRYLRPLFTGEEIWCQLFSEPGAGSDVASLSTRAVRDGDEWVVNGQKVWTTLAHVSRYGMLLARTDPEAVKHKGMTYFVVDMHAPGVDVRPLRQMTGDAEFNEVYFTDVRIPDSHRLGEVGEGWRVSLTTLMNERVSLGGGTPPRGSGTIAEAVAMWHKYGGGPVERDQLVDLWIRAEALRLTNMRAAAARRVGTPGPEGSIGKMMSAELNQEIYAFALGLMGAEGMLYSSYDVGRGGAFRSTQARFLRSRANTIEGGTSEVMRNILGER
;
A
#
# COMPACT_ATOMS: atom_id res chain seq x y z
N GLU A 1 -28.17 -1.01 12.75
CA GLU A 1 -28.83 -2.31 12.51
C GLU A 1 -27.86 -3.38 12.02
N LEU A 2 -27.22 -3.27 10.81
CA LEU A 2 -26.25 -4.31 10.36
C LEU A 2 -24.98 -4.35 11.22
N ILE A 3 -24.49 -3.21 11.70
CA ILE A 3 -23.37 -3.14 12.64
C ILE A 3 -23.73 -3.81 13.96
N ASP A 4 -24.92 -3.51 14.48
CA ASP A 4 -25.41 -4.09 15.75
C ASP A 4 -25.56 -5.62 15.61
N ARG A 5 -26.05 -6.06 14.46
CA ARG A 5 -26.14 -7.47 14.13
C ARG A 5 -24.76 -8.14 14.07
N LEU A 6 -23.79 -7.53 13.36
CA LEU A 6 -22.42 -8.05 13.29
C LEU A 6 -21.84 -8.24 14.70
N LEU A 7 -21.91 -7.18 15.52
CA LEU A 7 -21.33 -7.16 16.87
C LEU A 7 -22.11 -8.03 17.88
N GLY A 8 -23.41 -8.23 17.67
CA GLY A 8 -24.25 -9.05 18.54
C GLY A 8 -24.18 -10.56 18.24
N GLU A 9 -23.96 -10.92 16.99
CA GLU A 9 -23.90 -12.33 16.56
C GLU A 9 -22.47 -12.89 16.49
N ASN A 10 -21.42 -12.03 16.50
CA ASN A 10 -20.03 -12.43 16.34
C ASN A 10 -19.15 -11.77 17.40
N ASP A 11 -18.30 -12.54 18.06
CA ASP A 11 -17.34 -12.01 19.03
C ASP A 11 -16.22 -11.23 18.30
N PRO A 12 -16.13 -9.88 18.48
CA PRO A 12 -15.10 -9.09 17.83
C PRO A 12 -13.68 -9.39 18.32
N LYS A 13 -13.54 -10.03 19.48
CA LYS A 13 -12.24 -10.45 20.06
C LYS A 13 -11.92 -11.92 19.83
N GLY A 14 -12.81 -12.65 19.17
CA GLY A 14 -12.67 -14.05 18.82
C GLY A 14 -11.73 -14.28 17.63
N ASP A 15 -12.02 -15.30 16.83
CA ASP A 15 -11.26 -15.57 15.60
C ASP A 15 -11.42 -14.42 14.59
N PRO A 16 -10.33 -13.73 14.24
CA PRO A 16 -10.39 -12.58 13.35
C PRO A 16 -10.86 -12.96 11.92
N VAL A 17 -10.58 -14.16 11.45
CA VAL A 17 -11.02 -14.61 10.12
C VAL A 17 -12.53 -14.81 10.09
N ALA A 18 -13.07 -15.47 11.11
CA ALA A 18 -14.51 -15.69 11.24
C ALA A 18 -15.27 -14.36 11.36
N PHE A 19 -14.78 -13.43 12.19
CA PHE A 19 -15.39 -12.11 12.36
C PHE A 19 -15.38 -11.30 11.05
N LEU A 20 -14.22 -11.21 10.39
CA LEU A 20 -14.09 -10.49 9.11
C LEU A 20 -14.91 -11.18 8.01
N GLY A 21 -15.04 -12.51 8.04
CA GLY A 21 -15.94 -13.24 7.15
C GLY A 21 -17.39 -12.81 7.32
N ALA A 22 -17.89 -12.75 8.55
CA ALA A 22 -19.23 -12.25 8.84
C ALA A 22 -19.41 -10.78 8.42
N GLN A 23 -18.39 -9.94 8.64
CA GLN A 23 -18.39 -8.55 8.18
C GLN A 23 -18.53 -8.45 6.66
N PHE A 24 -17.80 -9.28 5.91
CA PHE A 24 -17.88 -9.35 4.46
C PHE A 24 -19.27 -9.82 3.99
N ASP A 25 -19.77 -10.88 4.59
CA ASP A 25 -21.06 -11.51 4.22
C ASP A 25 -22.26 -10.57 4.49
N LEU A 26 -22.14 -9.67 5.48
CA LEU A 26 -23.11 -8.60 5.75
C LEU A 26 -22.93 -7.36 4.84
N GLY A 27 -21.95 -7.33 3.94
CA GLY A 27 -21.67 -6.21 3.06
C GLY A 27 -21.00 -5.01 3.75
N LEU A 28 -20.38 -5.22 4.91
CA LEU A 28 -19.74 -4.18 5.72
C LEU A 28 -18.22 -4.11 5.51
N ALA A 29 -17.67 -4.89 4.55
CA ALA A 29 -16.24 -4.91 4.24
C ALA A 29 -15.81 -3.65 3.51
N TRP A 30 -16.41 -3.39 2.38
CA TRP A 30 -16.26 -2.20 1.56
C TRP A 30 -17.65 -1.71 1.17
N VAL A 31 -18.24 -0.87 1.99
CA VAL A 31 -19.66 -0.49 1.89
C VAL A 31 -20.09 0.01 0.51
N SER A 32 -19.16 0.56 -0.28
CA SER A 32 -19.39 1.04 -1.64
C SER A 32 -19.31 -0.03 -2.73
N PHE A 33 -18.80 -1.22 -2.41
CA PHE A 33 -18.79 -2.33 -3.36
C PHE A 33 -20.21 -2.85 -3.60
N PRO A 34 -20.45 -3.54 -4.71
CA PRO A 34 -21.75 -4.14 -5.00
C PRO A 34 -22.18 -5.14 -3.92
N VAL A 35 -23.49 -5.34 -3.81
CA VAL A 35 -24.08 -6.40 -2.98
C VAL A 35 -23.55 -7.76 -3.45
N GLY A 36 -23.18 -8.61 -2.51
CA GLY A 36 -22.55 -9.92 -2.76
C GLY A 36 -21.03 -9.85 -2.98
N LYS A 37 -20.44 -8.66 -3.13
CA LYS A 37 -18.99 -8.46 -3.28
C LYS A 37 -18.37 -7.80 -2.02
N GLY A 38 -18.97 -8.04 -0.85
CA GLY A 38 -18.53 -7.46 0.42
C GLY A 38 -19.02 -6.05 0.68
N GLY A 39 -19.94 -5.53 -0.13
CA GLY A 39 -20.52 -4.19 -0.02
C GLY A 39 -22.04 -4.16 -0.09
N LEU A 40 -22.58 -2.94 -0.02
CA LEU A 40 -24.01 -2.64 -0.07
C LEU A 40 -24.38 -1.66 -1.19
N GLY A 41 -23.43 -1.26 -2.03
CA GLY A 41 -23.61 -0.24 -3.06
C GLY A 41 -23.86 1.15 -2.48
N LEU A 42 -23.49 1.42 -1.23
CA LEU A 42 -23.73 2.67 -0.54
C LEU A 42 -22.56 3.65 -0.67
N SER A 43 -22.78 4.90 -0.28
CA SER A 43 -21.73 5.91 -0.28
C SER A 43 -20.53 5.49 0.61
N PRO A 44 -19.27 5.66 0.15
CA PRO A 44 -18.06 5.37 0.96
C PRO A 44 -18.00 6.12 2.30
N ARG A 45 -18.77 7.21 2.45
CA ARG A 45 -18.84 7.97 3.71
C ARG A 45 -19.28 7.14 4.92
N HIS A 46 -20.00 6.03 4.68
CA HIS A 46 -20.49 5.16 5.74
C HIS A 46 -19.42 4.21 6.26
N GLN A 47 -18.32 3.97 5.51
CA GLN A 47 -17.25 3.07 5.92
C GLN A 47 -16.64 3.49 7.26
N LYS A 48 -16.40 4.78 7.44
CA LYS A 48 -15.83 5.31 8.69
C LYS A 48 -16.65 4.93 9.93
N GLN A 49 -17.96 4.99 9.85
CA GLN A 49 -18.85 4.62 10.98
C GLN A 49 -18.73 3.12 11.30
N ILE A 50 -18.62 2.28 10.27
CA ILE A 50 -18.44 0.83 10.42
C ILE A 50 -17.10 0.56 11.11
N ASP A 51 -16.02 1.13 10.60
CA ASP A 51 -14.67 0.92 11.10
C ASP A 51 -14.50 1.39 12.55
N GLU A 52 -15.09 2.56 12.89
CA GLU A 52 -15.08 3.10 14.25
C GLU A 52 -15.86 2.22 15.24
N ALA A 53 -17.01 1.69 14.83
CA ALA A 53 -17.82 0.81 15.68
C ALA A 53 -17.10 -0.52 15.96
N ILE A 54 -16.50 -1.13 14.93
CA ILE A 54 -15.70 -2.36 15.06
C ILE A 54 -14.48 -2.13 15.95
N ALA A 55 -13.74 -1.03 15.73
CA ALA A 55 -12.59 -0.68 16.54
C ALA A 55 -12.96 -0.43 18.01
N ALA A 56 -14.08 0.26 18.27
CA ALA A 56 -14.57 0.50 19.63
C ALA A 56 -14.95 -0.80 20.36
N ALA A 57 -15.42 -1.82 19.62
CA ALA A 57 -15.69 -3.16 20.15
C ALA A 57 -14.41 -4.02 20.31
N GLY A 58 -13.24 -3.54 19.88
CA GLY A 58 -11.97 -4.26 19.89
C GLY A 58 -11.85 -5.29 18.77
N GLY A 59 -12.59 -5.12 17.69
CA GLY A 59 -12.57 -6.02 16.53
C GLY A 59 -11.31 -5.89 15.67
N PRO A 60 -11.08 -6.86 14.77
CA PRO A 60 -9.88 -6.92 13.95
C PRO A 60 -9.86 -5.82 12.87
N ASN A 61 -8.65 -5.36 12.54
CA ASN A 61 -8.42 -4.43 11.44
C ASN A 61 -8.01 -5.21 10.17
N ALA A 62 -8.93 -5.36 9.22
CA ALA A 62 -8.71 -6.06 7.96
C ALA A 62 -7.55 -5.44 7.15
N TRP A 63 -7.45 -4.12 7.12
CA TRP A 63 -6.38 -3.42 6.40
C TRP A 63 -5.00 -3.77 6.96
N ALA A 64 -4.83 -3.82 8.28
CA ALA A 64 -3.54 -4.17 8.89
C ALA A 64 -3.11 -5.62 8.61
N ARG A 65 -4.06 -6.51 8.34
CA ARG A 65 -3.79 -7.91 8.00
C ARG A 65 -3.32 -8.11 6.56
N ASN A 66 -3.87 -7.33 5.63
CA ASN A 66 -3.59 -7.45 4.19
C ASN A 66 -3.65 -6.08 3.49
N PRO A 67 -2.71 -5.17 3.80
CA PRO A 67 -2.80 -3.78 3.34
C PRO A 67 -2.81 -3.65 1.81
N ILE A 68 -1.99 -4.45 1.11
CA ILE A 68 -1.89 -4.44 -0.35
C ILE A 68 -3.15 -5.03 -0.99
N GLY A 69 -3.58 -6.19 -0.49
CA GLY A 69 -4.83 -6.80 -0.96
C GLY A 69 -6.02 -5.88 -0.75
N HIS A 70 -6.20 -5.38 0.46
CA HIS A 70 -7.33 -4.54 0.84
C HIS A 70 -7.35 -3.20 0.09
N GLY A 71 -6.21 -2.50 0.03
CA GLY A 71 -6.12 -1.16 -0.53
C GLY A 71 -5.99 -1.10 -2.05
N MET A 72 -5.44 -2.13 -2.68
CA MET A 72 -5.09 -2.16 -4.10
C MET A 72 -5.70 -3.35 -4.84
N GLY A 73 -5.56 -4.56 -4.29
CA GLY A 73 -6.02 -5.81 -4.90
C GLY A 73 -7.53 -5.85 -5.09
N ALA A 74 -8.28 -5.64 -4.03
CA ALA A 74 -9.74 -5.72 -4.06
C ALA A 74 -10.38 -4.75 -5.07
N PRO A 75 -10.06 -3.44 -5.10
CA PRO A 75 -10.63 -2.54 -6.08
C PRO A 75 -10.17 -2.85 -7.52
N THR A 76 -8.96 -3.40 -7.71
CA THR A 76 -8.46 -3.78 -9.04
C THR A 76 -9.19 -5.03 -9.57
N VAL A 77 -9.35 -6.05 -8.74
CA VAL A 77 -10.11 -7.28 -9.08
C VAL A 77 -11.56 -6.93 -9.37
N LEU A 78 -12.20 -6.11 -8.53
CA LEU A 78 -13.59 -5.70 -8.75
C LEU A 78 -13.78 -4.93 -10.05
N SER A 79 -12.83 -4.06 -10.42
CA SER A 79 -12.98 -3.17 -11.59
C SER A 79 -12.61 -3.82 -12.91
N HIS A 80 -11.76 -4.85 -12.91
CA HIS A 80 -11.15 -5.42 -14.12
C HIS A 80 -11.20 -6.94 -14.20
N GLY A 81 -11.50 -7.64 -13.12
CA GLY A 81 -11.70 -9.08 -13.11
C GLY A 81 -13.07 -9.47 -13.65
N ALA A 82 -13.19 -10.69 -14.16
CA ALA A 82 -14.46 -11.33 -14.38
C ALA A 82 -15.19 -11.55 -13.03
N ASP A 83 -16.50 -11.74 -13.07
CA ASP A 83 -17.29 -11.92 -11.84
C ASP A 83 -16.82 -13.10 -11.00
N GLU A 84 -16.39 -14.20 -11.65
CA GLU A 84 -15.85 -15.39 -11.02
C GLU A 84 -14.57 -15.10 -10.22
N LEU A 85 -13.71 -14.19 -10.69
CA LEU A 85 -12.53 -13.77 -9.98
C LEU A 85 -12.89 -12.94 -8.75
N SER A 86 -13.87 -12.06 -8.86
CA SER A 86 -14.38 -11.29 -7.73
C SER A 86 -14.97 -12.20 -6.66
N ASP A 87 -15.77 -13.19 -7.06
CA ASP A 87 -16.35 -14.18 -6.14
C ASP A 87 -15.30 -15.06 -5.48
N ARG A 88 -14.27 -15.43 -6.23
CA ARG A 88 -13.18 -16.27 -5.72
C ARG A 88 -12.26 -15.54 -4.73
N TYR A 89 -11.94 -14.27 -5.02
CA TYR A 89 -10.82 -13.61 -4.34
C TYR A 89 -11.23 -12.61 -3.26
N LEU A 90 -12.34 -11.88 -3.40
CA LEU A 90 -12.60 -10.73 -2.52
C LEU A 90 -12.78 -11.12 -1.05
N ARG A 91 -13.48 -12.21 -0.77
CA ARG A 91 -13.72 -12.64 0.62
C ARG A 91 -12.45 -13.09 1.35
N PRO A 92 -11.66 -14.08 0.85
CA PRO A 92 -10.44 -14.51 1.52
C PRO A 92 -9.35 -13.41 1.52
N LEU A 93 -9.34 -12.50 0.56
CA LEU A 93 -8.49 -11.32 0.57
C LEU A 93 -8.87 -10.37 1.71
N PHE A 94 -10.17 -10.12 1.94
CA PHE A 94 -10.66 -9.25 3.00
C PHE A 94 -10.37 -9.82 4.38
N THR A 95 -10.62 -11.10 4.59
CA THR A 95 -10.38 -11.77 5.88
C THR A 95 -8.89 -11.89 6.21
N GLY A 96 -8.01 -11.76 5.20
CA GLY A 96 -6.58 -11.97 5.33
C GLY A 96 -6.19 -13.44 5.43
N GLU A 97 -7.06 -14.36 4.99
CA GLU A 97 -6.69 -15.76 4.74
C GLU A 97 -5.73 -15.86 3.57
N GLU A 98 -5.92 -15.03 2.57
CA GLU A 98 -5.05 -14.93 1.38
C GLU A 98 -4.42 -13.55 1.31
N ILE A 99 -3.16 -13.45 1.73
CA ILE A 99 -2.38 -12.20 1.64
C ILE A 99 -1.98 -11.97 0.19
N TRP A 100 -1.97 -10.71 -0.23
CA TRP A 100 -1.63 -10.30 -1.58
C TRP A 100 -0.42 -9.39 -1.63
N CYS A 101 0.36 -9.47 -2.72
CA CYS A 101 1.47 -8.56 -3.01
C CYS A 101 1.34 -7.92 -4.39
N GLN A 102 2.16 -6.89 -4.64
CA GLN A 102 2.20 -6.16 -5.92
C GLN A 102 3.53 -6.45 -6.62
N LEU A 103 3.48 -6.96 -7.86
CA LEU A 103 4.60 -7.43 -8.65
C LEU A 103 4.79 -6.52 -9.88
N PHE A 104 5.23 -5.27 -9.64
CA PHE A 104 5.39 -4.25 -10.67
C PHE A 104 6.86 -3.98 -10.98
N SER A 105 7.59 -3.43 -10.02
CA SER A 105 8.96 -2.97 -10.20
C SER A 105 9.92 -4.11 -10.56
N GLU A 106 10.90 -3.78 -11.39
CA GLU A 106 12.02 -4.66 -11.77
C GLU A 106 13.35 -3.96 -11.50
N PRO A 107 14.49 -4.65 -11.45
CA PRO A 107 15.78 -4.01 -11.27
C PRO A 107 16.06 -2.88 -12.26
N GLY A 108 15.56 -2.99 -13.49
CA GLY A 108 15.71 -1.99 -14.55
C GLY A 108 14.47 -1.09 -14.77
N ALA A 109 13.36 -1.29 -14.04
CA ALA A 109 12.10 -0.61 -14.29
C ALA A 109 11.38 -0.26 -12.97
N GLY A 110 11.74 0.88 -12.38
CA GLY A 110 11.10 1.46 -11.18
C GLY A 110 10.13 2.57 -11.54
N SER A 111 10.60 3.83 -11.57
CA SER A 111 9.77 4.98 -11.98
C SER A 111 9.19 4.81 -13.38
N ASP A 112 9.95 4.24 -14.30
CA ASP A 112 9.52 3.87 -15.63
C ASP A 112 9.06 2.40 -15.65
N VAL A 113 8.02 2.09 -14.91
CA VAL A 113 7.47 0.73 -14.82
C VAL A 113 7.01 0.19 -16.19
N ALA A 114 6.68 1.07 -17.13
CA ALA A 114 6.30 0.67 -18.48
C ALA A 114 7.47 0.09 -19.31
N SER A 115 8.71 0.21 -18.82
CA SER A 115 9.91 -0.44 -19.40
C SER A 115 10.17 -1.85 -18.85
N LEU A 116 9.23 -2.43 -18.12
CA LEU A 116 9.36 -3.77 -17.57
C LEU A 116 9.65 -4.83 -18.64
N SER A 117 10.42 -5.85 -18.26
CA SER A 117 10.93 -6.91 -19.12
C SER A 117 10.39 -8.30 -18.78
N THR A 118 9.79 -8.49 -17.60
CA THR A 118 9.12 -9.75 -17.25
C THR A 118 8.11 -10.09 -18.33
N ARG A 119 8.29 -11.24 -18.97
CA ARG A 119 7.57 -11.67 -20.16
C ARG A 119 6.50 -12.70 -19.80
N ALA A 120 5.34 -12.60 -20.43
CA ALA A 120 4.32 -13.64 -20.43
C ALA A 120 4.00 -14.03 -21.88
N VAL A 121 4.21 -15.30 -22.21
CA VAL A 121 3.96 -15.87 -23.55
C VAL A 121 2.77 -16.79 -23.47
N ARG A 122 1.82 -16.62 -24.38
CA ARG A 122 0.61 -17.47 -24.42
C ARG A 122 0.95 -18.90 -24.88
N ASP A 123 0.43 -19.88 -24.15
CA ASP A 123 0.54 -21.30 -24.45
C ASP A 123 -0.84 -21.96 -24.22
N GLY A 124 -1.64 -22.02 -25.27
CA GLY A 124 -3.03 -22.48 -25.17
C GLY A 124 -3.90 -21.57 -24.29
N ASP A 125 -4.45 -22.14 -23.24
CA ASP A 125 -5.30 -21.44 -22.26
C ASP A 125 -4.50 -20.91 -21.05
N GLU A 126 -3.17 -20.94 -21.13
CA GLU A 126 -2.28 -20.46 -20.08
C GLU A 126 -1.25 -19.45 -20.63
N TRP A 127 -0.57 -18.81 -19.71
CA TRP A 127 0.55 -17.92 -19.96
C TRP A 127 1.78 -18.44 -19.24
N VAL A 128 2.91 -18.53 -19.95
CA VAL A 128 4.20 -18.90 -19.38
C VAL A 128 4.99 -17.64 -19.06
N VAL A 129 5.28 -17.44 -17.78
CA VAL A 129 5.91 -16.22 -17.27
C VAL A 129 7.36 -16.47 -16.91
N ASN A 130 8.24 -15.58 -17.40
CA ASN A 130 9.66 -15.54 -17.07
C ASN A 130 10.11 -14.11 -16.78
N GLY A 131 10.87 -13.91 -15.70
CA GLY A 131 11.40 -12.61 -15.33
C GLY A 131 11.70 -12.45 -13.84
N GLN A 132 11.87 -11.21 -13.41
CA GLN A 132 12.19 -10.87 -12.03
C GLN A 132 11.43 -9.61 -11.62
N LYS A 133 10.85 -9.63 -10.42
CA LYS A 133 10.30 -8.47 -9.74
C LYS A 133 11.11 -8.15 -8.49
N VAL A 134 11.12 -6.88 -8.09
CA VAL A 134 11.89 -6.41 -6.93
C VAL A 134 11.07 -5.42 -6.11
N TRP A 135 11.46 -5.21 -4.86
CA TRP A 135 10.78 -4.34 -3.90
C TRP A 135 9.34 -4.79 -3.59
N THR A 136 9.11 -6.11 -3.69
CA THR A 136 7.79 -6.68 -3.46
C THR A 136 7.52 -6.85 -1.97
N THR A 137 6.68 -5.98 -1.43
CA THR A 137 6.26 -6.01 -0.02
C THR A 137 5.45 -7.27 0.26
N LEU A 138 5.78 -7.97 1.36
CA LEU A 138 5.06 -9.15 1.85
C LEU A 138 5.04 -10.37 0.90
N ALA A 139 5.83 -10.41 -0.19
CA ALA A 139 5.80 -11.56 -1.11
C ALA A 139 6.06 -12.90 -0.40
N HIS A 140 6.89 -12.92 0.65
CA HIS A 140 7.23 -14.11 1.42
C HIS A 140 6.08 -14.72 2.23
N VAL A 141 4.98 -13.99 2.40
CA VAL A 141 3.76 -14.46 3.08
C VAL A 141 2.52 -14.39 2.18
N SER A 142 2.68 -13.91 0.95
CA SER A 142 1.57 -13.74 0.03
C SER A 142 1.15 -15.05 -0.60
N ARG A 143 -0.17 -15.24 -0.72
CA ARG A 143 -0.77 -16.33 -1.49
C ARG A 143 -0.90 -15.95 -2.96
N TYR A 144 -1.25 -14.69 -3.23
CA TYR A 144 -1.40 -14.18 -4.59
C TYR A 144 -0.62 -12.89 -4.82
N GLY A 145 -0.23 -12.68 -6.08
CA GLY A 145 0.44 -11.47 -6.54
C GLY A 145 -0.28 -10.82 -7.71
N MET A 146 -0.33 -9.51 -7.71
CA MET A 146 -0.80 -8.68 -8.83
C MET A 146 0.37 -8.46 -9.79
N LEU A 147 0.44 -9.25 -10.85
CA LEU A 147 1.56 -9.26 -11.78
C LEU A 147 1.28 -8.45 -13.04
N LEU A 148 2.15 -7.48 -13.32
CA LEU A 148 2.24 -6.80 -14.61
C LEU A 148 3.37 -7.41 -15.43
N ALA A 149 3.06 -7.93 -16.64
CA ALA A 149 4.04 -8.58 -17.52
C ALA A 149 3.89 -8.10 -18.97
N ARG A 150 5.00 -8.23 -19.73
CA ARG A 150 5.06 -7.93 -21.16
C ARG A 150 4.54 -9.12 -21.96
N THR A 151 3.43 -8.92 -22.68
CA THR A 151 2.82 -9.93 -23.56
C THR A 151 3.10 -9.67 -25.03
N ASP A 152 3.37 -8.42 -25.40
CA ASP A 152 3.77 -8.04 -26.76
C ASP A 152 4.99 -7.09 -26.68
N PRO A 153 6.20 -7.58 -27.05
CA PRO A 153 7.40 -6.76 -27.05
C PRO A 153 7.48 -5.77 -28.20
N GLU A 154 6.73 -5.96 -29.28
CA GLU A 154 6.71 -5.08 -30.46
C GLU A 154 5.71 -3.94 -30.32
N ALA A 155 4.77 -4.03 -29.39
CA ALA A 155 3.79 -2.98 -29.16
C ALA A 155 4.41 -1.73 -28.53
N VAL A 156 3.76 -0.60 -28.76
CA VAL A 156 4.09 0.66 -28.08
C VAL A 156 4.09 0.42 -26.57
N LYS A 157 5.07 0.95 -25.90
CA LYS A 157 5.48 0.75 -24.50
C LYS A 157 4.33 0.44 -23.51
N HIS A 158 3.25 1.22 -23.52
CA HIS A 158 2.11 1.07 -22.62
C HIS A 158 1.03 0.07 -23.11
N LYS A 159 1.11 -0.39 -24.37
CA LYS A 159 0.10 -1.26 -24.98
C LYS A 159 0.48 -2.75 -25.03
N GLY A 160 1.74 -3.06 -24.77
CA GLY A 160 2.25 -4.43 -24.83
C GLY A 160 2.25 -5.15 -23.49
N MET A 161 1.48 -4.70 -22.51
CA MET A 161 1.44 -5.27 -21.16
C MET A 161 0.08 -5.84 -20.83
N THR A 162 0.09 -6.92 -20.06
CA THR A 162 -1.12 -7.56 -19.53
C THR A 162 -0.98 -7.77 -18.03
N TYR A 163 -2.11 -7.81 -17.34
CA TYR A 163 -2.17 -7.88 -15.89
C TYR A 163 -2.77 -9.22 -15.45
N PHE A 164 -2.14 -9.86 -14.47
CA PHE A 164 -2.52 -11.20 -14.00
C PHE A 164 -2.59 -11.28 -12.48
N VAL A 165 -3.41 -12.18 -11.98
CA VAL A 165 -3.31 -12.72 -10.63
C VAL A 165 -2.45 -13.99 -10.69
N VAL A 166 -1.30 -13.98 -10.03
CA VAL A 166 -0.38 -15.14 -9.97
C VAL A 166 -0.44 -15.78 -8.59
N ASP A 167 -0.47 -17.12 -8.57
CA ASP A 167 -0.27 -17.90 -7.36
C ASP A 167 1.22 -17.84 -6.96
N MET A 168 1.52 -17.27 -5.80
CA MET A 168 2.89 -17.13 -5.31
C MET A 168 3.53 -18.44 -4.87
N HIS A 169 2.74 -19.52 -4.76
CA HIS A 169 3.21 -20.87 -4.47
C HIS A 169 3.25 -21.76 -5.71
N ALA A 170 3.01 -21.20 -6.91
CA ALA A 170 3.11 -21.96 -8.15
C ALA A 170 4.55 -22.45 -8.40
N PRO A 171 4.72 -23.61 -9.04
CA PRO A 171 6.04 -24.06 -9.48
C PRO A 171 6.75 -23.00 -10.33
N GLY A 172 8.03 -22.74 -10.04
CA GLY A 172 8.83 -21.73 -10.74
C GLY A 172 8.80 -20.33 -10.12
N VAL A 173 7.99 -20.07 -9.10
CA VAL A 173 8.06 -18.85 -8.28
C VAL A 173 9.10 -19.04 -7.18
N ASP A 174 10.12 -18.17 -7.15
CA ASP A 174 11.15 -18.14 -6.10
C ASP A 174 11.18 -16.77 -5.45
N VAL A 175 10.87 -16.72 -4.14
CA VAL A 175 10.79 -15.47 -3.35
C VAL A 175 12.01 -15.37 -2.44
N ARG A 176 12.81 -14.31 -2.63
CA ARG A 176 14.04 -14.06 -1.87
C ARG A 176 13.94 -12.77 -1.06
N PRO A 177 14.16 -12.84 0.27
CA PRO A 177 14.16 -11.65 1.11
C PRO A 177 15.21 -10.63 0.69
N LEU A 178 14.85 -9.37 0.58
CA LEU A 178 15.74 -8.25 0.31
C LEU A 178 16.06 -7.51 1.61
N ARG A 179 17.27 -7.70 2.13
CA ARG A 179 17.69 -7.05 3.37
C ARG A 179 17.94 -5.57 3.17
N GLN A 180 17.23 -4.75 3.96
CA GLN A 180 17.28 -3.29 3.93
C GLN A 180 18.35 -2.74 4.90
N MET A 181 18.62 -1.43 4.82
CA MET A 181 19.50 -0.72 5.75
C MET A 181 19.04 -0.81 7.22
N THR A 182 17.75 -0.99 7.45
CA THR A 182 17.16 -1.17 8.79
C THR A 182 17.48 -2.54 9.40
N GLY A 183 17.95 -3.50 8.60
CA GLY A 183 18.08 -4.90 8.97
C GLY A 183 16.83 -5.73 8.68
N ASP A 184 15.68 -5.10 8.42
CA ASP A 184 14.44 -5.78 8.05
C ASP A 184 14.50 -6.33 6.62
N ALA A 185 13.65 -7.31 6.33
CA ALA A 185 13.51 -7.94 5.01
C ALA A 185 12.04 -8.10 4.62
N GLU A 186 11.27 -7.02 4.76
CA GLU A 186 9.85 -6.98 4.37
C GLU A 186 9.64 -6.91 2.87
N PHE A 187 10.64 -6.39 2.12
CA PHE A 187 10.69 -6.42 0.69
C PHE A 187 11.37 -7.69 0.18
N ASN A 188 11.01 -8.09 -1.02
CA ASN A 188 11.53 -9.30 -1.64
C ASN A 188 11.86 -9.07 -3.11
N GLU A 189 12.80 -9.86 -3.61
CA GLU A 189 12.94 -10.20 -5.01
C GLU A 189 12.06 -11.41 -5.30
N VAL A 190 11.41 -11.42 -6.46
CA VAL A 190 10.57 -12.54 -6.90
C VAL A 190 10.99 -12.94 -8.31
N TYR A 191 11.44 -14.18 -8.46
CA TYR A 191 11.86 -14.74 -9.73
C TYR A 191 10.76 -15.65 -10.28
N PHE A 192 10.56 -15.58 -11.58
CA PHE A 192 9.62 -16.41 -12.33
C PHE A 192 10.41 -17.22 -13.37
N THR A 193 10.31 -18.54 -13.28
CA THR A 193 10.92 -19.47 -14.23
C THR A 193 9.84 -20.42 -14.72
N ASP A 194 9.39 -20.20 -15.96
CA ASP A 194 8.33 -20.95 -16.62
C ASP A 194 7.05 -21.10 -15.77
N VAL A 195 6.69 -20.05 -15.04
CA VAL A 195 5.48 -20.03 -14.20
C VAL A 195 4.25 -19.99 -15.07
N ARG A 196 3.34 -20.92 -14.86
CA ARG A 196 2.08 -21.03 -15.60
C ARG A 196 0.94 -20.30 -14.89
N ILE A 197 0.26 -19.44 -15.64
CA ILE A 197 -0.92 -18.68 -15.17
C ILE A 197 -2.07 -18.96 -16.13
N PRO A 198 -3.23 -19.48 -15.66
CA PRO A 198 -4.42 -19.63 -16.49
C PRO A 198 -4.90 -18.29 -17.06
N ASP A 199 -5.35 -18.25 -18.32
CA ASP A 199 -5.88 -17.02 -18.93
C ASP A 199 -7.10 -16.46 -18.17
N SER A 200 -7.83 -17.33 -17.50
CA SER A 200 -8.94 -16.93 -16.60
C SER A 200 -8.49 -16.07 -15.39
N HIS A 201 -7.20 -16.06 -15.04
CA HIS A 201 -6.63 -15.21 -13.97
C HIS A 201 -6.14 -13.85 -14.48
N ARG A 202 -6.45 -13.50 -15.72
CA ARG A 202 -6.14 -12.19 -16.31
C ARG A 202 -7.15 -11.14 -15.84
N LEU A 203 -6.63 -9.95 -15.53
CA LEU A 203 -7.44 -8.78 -15.21
C LEU A 203 -7.44 -7.81 -16.40
N GLY A 204 -8.60 -7.53 -16.97
CA GLY A 204 -8.77 -6.75 -18.20
C GLY A 204 -8.37 -7.53 -19.45
N GLU A 205 -8.33 -6.87 -20.62
CA GLU A 205 -7.99 -7.49 -21.89
C GLU A 205 -6.47 -7.60 -22.10
N VAL A 206 -6.05 -8.49 -23.01
CA VAL A 206 -4.64 -8.59 -23.43
C VAL A 206 -4.17 -7.25 -23.99
N GLY A 207 -3.03 -6.77 -23.53
CA GLY A 207 -2.50 -5.46 -23.92
C GLY A 207 -3.03 -4.28 -23.09
N GLU A 208 -4.03 -4.46 -22.23
CA GLU A 208 -4.60 -3.41 -21.38
C GLU A 208 -3.99 -3.33 -19.96
N GLY A 209 -2.92 -4.05 -19.70
CA GLY A 209 -2.29 -4.09 -18.37
C GLY A 209 -1.92 -2.72 -17.81
N TRP A 210 -1.58 -1.75 -18.68
CA TRP A 210 -1.34 -0.39 -18.25
C TRP A 210 -2.58 0.27 -17.65
N ARG A 211 -3.74 0.13 -18.29
CA ARG A 211 -5.01 0.68 -17.79
C ARG A 211 -5.38 0.06 -16.43
N VAL A 212 -5.21 -1.24 -16.29
CA VAL A 212 -5.44 -1.95 -15.02
C VAL A 212 -4.46 -1.46 -13.95
N SER A 213 -3.17 -1.30 -14.30
CA SER A 213 -2.14 -0.79 -13.39
C SER A 213 -2.44 0.62 -12.88
N LEU A 214 -3.00 1.49 -13.71
CA LEU A 214 -3.39 2.83 -13.27
C LEU A 214 -4.46 2.78 -12.18
N THR A 215 -5.42 1.84 -12.26
CA THR A 215 -6.41 1.63 -11.18
C THR A 215 -5.72 1.22 -9.89
N THR A 216 -4.79 0.27 -9.93
CA THR A 216 -4.00 -0.16 -8.76
C THR A 216 -3.22 1.00 -8.16
N LEU A 217 -2.47 1.76 -8.98
CA LEU A 217 -1.64 2.88 -8.54
C LEU A 217 -2.46 4.06 -8.00
N MET A 218 -3.67 4.30 -8.53
CA MET A 218 -4.57 5.33 -7.99
C MET A 218 -5.07 4.93 -6.60
N ASN A 219 -5.43 3.68 -6.40
CA ASN A 219 -5.86 3.15 -5.11
C ASN A 219 -4.70 3.11 -4.09
N GLU A 220 -3.48 2.79 -4.53
CA GLU A 220 -2.26 2.91 -3.71
C GLU A 220 -2.10 4.31 -3.13
N ARG A 221 -2.22 5.36 -3.95
CA ARG A 221 -2.12 6.76 -3.51
C ARG A 221 -3.21 7.13 -2.50
N VAL A 222 -4.42 6.60 -2.67
CA VAL A 222 -5.52 6.81 -1.72
C VAL A 222 -5.21 6.12 -0.39
N SER A 223 -4.72 4.89 -0.44
CA SER A 223 -4.38 4.09 0.74
C SER A 223 -3.18 4.63 1.51
N LEU A 224 -2.13 5.08 0.81
CA LEU A 224 -0.91 5.66 1.39
C LEU A 224 -1.07 7.15 1.72
N GLY A 225 -1.97 7.87 1.04
CA GLY A 225 -2.20 9.30 1.20
C GLY A 225 -2.77 9.71 2.56
N GLY A 226 -3.04 8.75 3.42
CA GLY A 226 -3.38 8.91 4.82
C GLY A 226 -4.70 9.65 5.08
N GLY A 227 -5.28 9.40 6.24
CA GLY A 227 -6.34 10.22 6.80
C GLY A 227 -5.82 11.62 7.17
N THR A 228 -6.71 12.45 7.67
CA THR A 228 -6.34 13.72 8.31
C THR A 228 -6.12 13.47 9.80
N PRO A 229 -4.88 13.21 10.25
CA PRO A 229 -4.62 12.93 11.65
C PRO A 229 -4.94 14.16 12.50
N PRO A 230 -5.17 14.01 13.81
CA PRO A 230 -5.30 15.14 14.73
C PRO A 230 -4.08 16.08 14.61
N ARG A 231 -4.32 17.36 14.90
CA ARG A 231 -3.25 18.38 14.87
C ARG A 231 -2.12 17.98 15.81
N GLY A 232 -0.89 18.05 15.30
CA GLY A 232 0.31 17.75 16.08
C GLY A 232 0.56 16.26 16.34
N SER A 233 -0.20 15.36 15.71
CA SER A 233 0.01 13.92 15.78
C SER A 233 0.84 13.41 14.59
N GLY A 234 1.14 12.11 14.59
CA GLY A 234 1.97 11.48 13.57
C GLY A 234 3.46 11.78 13.76
N THR A 235 4.21 11.85 12.67
CA THR A 235 5.67 11.96 12.70
C THR A 235 6.16 13.20 13.47
N ILE A 236 5.44 14.33 13.35
CA ILE A 236 5.82 15.56 14.07
C ILE A 236 5.71 15.43 15.60
N ALA A 237 4.77 14.61 16.10
CA ALA A 237 4.66 14.33 17.53
C ALA A 237 5.93 13.67 18.09
N GLU A 238 6.60 12.85 17.27
CA GLU A 238 7.86 12.21 17.65
C GLU A 238 8.99 13.24 17.79
N ALA A 239 9.09 14.19 16.85
CA ALA A 239 10.06 15.27 16.96
C ALA A 239 9.83 16.11 18.21
N VAL A 240 8.57 16.41 18.55
CA VAL A 240 8.21 17.11 19.80
C VAL A 240 8.58 16.27 21.02
N ALA A 241 8.30 14.97 21.03
CA ALA A 241 8.67 14.08 22.13
C ALA A 241 10.19 14.00 22.31
N MET A 242 10.96 13.94 21.22
CA MET A 242 12.42 13.96 21.24
C MET A 242 12.97 15.29 21.76
N TRP A 243 12.35 16.41 21.34
CA TRP A 243 12.68 17.72 21.91
C TRP A 243 12.47 17.75 23.43
N HIS A 244 11.36 17.26 23.94
CA HIS A 244 11.09 17.21 25.38
C HIS A 244 12.06 16.30 26.12
N LYS A 245 12.54 15.24 25.48
CA LYS A 245 13.46 14.27 26.07
C LYS A 245 14.90 14.77 26.12
N TYR A 246 15.40 15.33 25.03
CA TYR A 246 16.84 15.70 24.90
C TYR A 246 17.11 17.20 25.04
N GLY A 247 16.08 18.02 24.90
CA GLY A 247 16.24 19.46 24.89
C GLY A 247 16.83 19.98 23.58
N GLY A 248 17.27 21.26 23.60
CA GLY A 248 17.93 21.92 22.48
C GLY A 248 18.03 23.43 22.74
N GLY A 249 18.82 24.10 21.90
CA GLY A 249 19.00 25.55 21.92
C GLY A 249 17.95 26.30 21.09
N PRO A 250 18.11 27.62 20.93
CA PRO A 250 17.19 28.44 20.12
C PRO A 250 17.13 28.01 18.65
N VAL A 251 18.24 27.50 18.09
CA VAL A 251 18.34 27.07 16.70
C VAL A 251 17.47 25.81 16.45
N GLU A 252 17.63 24.81 17.32
CA GLU A 252 16.85 23.58 17.23
C GLU A 252 15.37 23.84 17.51
N ARG A 253 15.05 24.80 18.39
CA ARG A 253 13.67 25.22 18.62
C ARG A 253 13.05 25.83 17.37
N ASP A 254 13.78 26.69 16.67
CA ASP A 254 13.33 27.31 15.43
C ASP A 254 13.10 26.26 14.33
N GLN A 255 14.02 25.32 14.19
CA GLN A 255 13.88 24.17 13.29
C GLN A 255 12.62 23.32 13.59
N LEU A 256 12.37 23.03 14.88
CA LEU A 256 11.18 22.28 15.28
C LEU A 256 9.90 23.03 14.92
N VAL A 257 9.88 24.36 15.09
CA VAL A 257 8.73 25.20 14.75
C VAL A 257 8.50 25.21 13.24
N ASP A 258 9.54 25.29 12.41
CA ASP A 258 9.43 25.19 10.95
C ASP A 258 8.84 23.82 10.53
N LEU A 259 9.37 22.72 11.05
CA LEU A 259 8.85 21.38 10.81
C LEU A 259 7.37 21.25 11.23
N TRP A 260 6.99 21.85 12.36
CA TRP A 260 5.62 21.89 12.82
C TRP A 260 4.69 22.66 11.86
N ILE A 261 5.11 23.82 11.39
CA ILE A 261 4.35 24.64 10.44
C ILE A 261 4.12 23.84 9.15
N ARG A 262 5.16 23.20 8.65
CA ARG A 262 5.08 22.38 7.42
C ARG A 262 4.20 21.13 7.61
N ALA A 263 4.24 20.50 8.78
CA ALA A 263 3.35 19.39 9.12
C ALA A 263 1.88 19.83 9.18
N GLU A 264 1.61 21.02 9.71
CA GLU A 264 0.25 21.58 9.73
C GLU A 264 -0.22 21.99 8.33
N ALA A 265 0.64 22.56 7.51
CA ALA A 265 0.34 22.86 6.11
C ALA A 265 -0.02 21.58 5.33
N LEU A 266 0.73 20.49 5.53
CA LEU A 266 0.42 19.18 4.96
C LEU A 266 -0.93 18.65 5.45
N ARG A 267 -1.22 18.74 6.75
CA ARG A 267 -2.51 18.33 7.31
C ARG A 267 -3.68 19.08 6.68
N LEU A 268 -3.56 20.39 6.54
CA LEU A 268 -4.60 21.24 5.91
C LEU A 268 -4.74 20.92 4.41
N THR A 269 -3.64 20.63 3.72
CA THR A 269 -3.66 20.19 2.32
C THR A 269 -4.41 18.86 2.17
N ASN A 270 -4.16 17.90 3.07
CA ASN A 270 -4.88 16.62 3.09
C ASN A 270 -6.37 16.78 3.42
N MET A 271 -6.74 17.73 4.30
CA MET A 271 -8.15 18.08 4.55
C MET A 271 -8.81 18.64 3.29
N ARG A 272 -8.14 19.53 2.56
CA ARG A 272 -8.62 20.06 1.28
C ARG A 272 -8.80 18.94 0.25
N ALA A 273 -7.82 18.04 0.13
CA ALA A 273 -7.90 16.87 -0.74
C ALA A 273 -9.09 15.96 -0.39
N ALA A 274 -9.33 15.72 0.89
CA ALA A 274 -10.48 14.94 1.35
C ALA A 274 -11.81 15.62 1.05
N ALA A 275 -11.89 16.95 1.18
CA ALA A 275 -13.07 17.73 0.81
C ALA A 275 -13.34 17.68 -0.70
N ALA A 276 -12.31 17.85 -1.54
CA ALA A 276 -12.42 17.77 -3.00
C ALA A 276 -12.95 16.41 -3.47
N ARG A 277 -12.45 15.32 -2.91
CA ARG A 277 -12.94 13.94 -3.21
C ARG A 277 -14.44 13.75 -2.89
N ARG A 278 -14.98 14.47 -1.89
CA ARG A 278 -16.40 14.37 -1.54
C ARG A 278 -17.34 15.01 -2.59
N VAL A 279 -16.83 15.98 -3.35
CA VAL A 279 -17.59 16.66 -4.43
C VAL A 279 -17.30 16.11 -5.83
N GLY A 280 -16.52 15.03 -5.94
CA GLY A 280 -16.42 14.21 -7.15
C GLY A 280 -15.28 14.53 -8.11
N THR A 281 -14.40 15.49 -7.82
CA THR A 281 -13.25 15.78 -8.70
C THR A 281 -11.94 15.76 -7.92
N PRO A 282 -11.23 14.61 -7.83
CA PRO A 282 -9.90 14.58 -7.25
C PRO A 282 -8.93 15.39 -8.12
N GLY A 283 -8.29 16.38 -7.52
CA GLY A 283 -7.19 17.13 -8.13
C GLY A 283 -5.83 16.47 -7.89
N PRO A 284 -4.73 17.19 -8.14
CA PRO A 284 -3.37 16.72 -7.91
C PRO A 284 -2.97 16.64 -6.43
N GLU A 285 -3.88 16.94 -5.49
CA GLU A 285 -3.60 17.04 -4.05
C GLU A 285 -2.99 15.76 -3.46
N GLY A 286 -3.36 14.59 -4.00
CA GLY A 286 -2.76 13.33 -3.59
C GLY A 286 -1.25 13.27 -3.87
N SER A 287 -0.82 13.81 -5.01
CA SER A 287 0.61 13.91 -5.37
C SER A 287 1.33 14.96 -4.50
N ILE A 288 0.68 16.09 -4.20
CA ILE A 288 1.20 17.11 -3.27
C ILE A 288 1.39 16.48 -1.89
N GLY A 289 0.36 15.83 -1.36
CA GLY A 289 0.40 15.22 -0.04
C GLY A 289 1.50 14.16 0.08
N LYS A 290 1.62 13.27 -0.92
CA LYS A 290 2.68 12.24 -0.97
C LYS A 290 4.07 12.85 -0.98
N MET A 291 4.33 13.82 -1.84
CA MET A 291 5.63 14.48 -1.96
C MET A 291 6.00 15.21 -0.66
N MET A 292 5.10 16.07 -0.16
CA MET A 292 5.33 16.82 1.07
C MET A 292 5.56 15.90 2.28
N SER A 293 4.75 14.85 2.43
CA SER A 293 4.92 13.90 3.56
C SER A 293 6.24 13.15 3.48
N ALA A 294 6.66 12.73 2.29
CA ALA A 294 7.89 11.99 2.08
C ALA A 294 9.13 12.80 2.43
N GLU A 295 9.21 14.04 1.94
CA GLU A 295 10.34 14.95 2.19
C GLU A 295 10.34 15.40 3.66
N LEU A 296 9.18 15.77 4.20
CA LEU A 296 9.06 16.20 5.59
C LEU A 296 9.41 15.08 6.59
N ASN A 297 9.03 13.84 6.33
CA ASN A 297 9.38 12.71 7.18
C ASN A 297 10.90 12.52 7.27
N GLN A 298 11.62 12.68 6.17
CA GLN A 298 13.09 12.60 6.17
C GLN A 298 13.71 13.68 7.05
N GLU A 299 13.21 14.90 6.96
CA GLU A 299 13.71 16.02 7.74
C GLU A 299 13.37 15.88 9.24
N ILE A 300 12.14 15.47 9.54
CA ILE A 300 11.71 15.23 10.94
C ILE A 300 12.59 14.17 11.61
N TYR A 301 12.85 13.04 10.94
CA TYR A 301 13.68 11.99 11.52
C TYR A 301 15.17 12.38 11.58
N ALA A 302 15.66 13.16 10.62
CA ALA A 302 17.01 13.74 10.69
C ALA A 302 17.14 14.69 11.88
N PHE A 303 16.17 15.57 12.10
CA PHE A 303 16.11 16.47 13.25
C PHE A 303 16.05 15.67 14.57
N ALA A 304 15.12 14.72 14.67
CA ALA A 304 14.96 13.90 15.87
C ALA A 304 16.23 13.12 16.22
N LEU A 305 16.93 12.58 15.22
CA LEU A 305 18.19 11.87 15.39
C LEU A 305 19.31 12.84 15.82
N GLY A 306 19.34 14.05 15.26
CA GLY A 306 20.29 15.10 15.63
C GLY A 306 20.20 15.50 17.10
N LEU A 307 18.97 15.57 17.66
CA LEU A 307 18.78 15.86 19.09
C LEU A 307 19.38 14.79 20.02
N MET A 308 19.49 13.55 19.55
CA MET A 308 20.08 12.45 20.33
C MET A 308 21.61 12.55 20.46
N GLY A 309 22.28 13.38 19.65
CA GLY A 309 23.73 13.48 19.64
C GLY A 309 24.40 12.12 19.40
N ALA A 310 25.35 11.73 20.23
CA ALA A 310 26.09 10.48 20.09
C ALA A 310 25.18 9.22 20.20
N GLU A 311 24.13 9.27 21.00
CA GLU A 311 23.16 8.16 21.09
C GLU A 311 22.45 7.87 19.75
N GLY A 312 22.26 8.89 18.92
CA GLY A 312 21.68 8.75 17.59
C GLY A 312 22.50 7.87 16.64
N MET A 313 23.81 7.73 16.90
CA MET A 313 24.71 6.88 16.12
C MET A 313 24.67 5.40 16.53
N LEU A 314 24.05 5.07 17.67
CA LEU A 314 23.97 3.71 18.18
C LEU A 314 22.74 2.99 17.60
N TYR A 315 22.97 1.94 16.84
CA TYR A 315 21.90 1.07 16.34
C TYR A 315 21.84 -0.20 17.21
N SER A 316 20.77 -0.37 17.95
CA SER A 316 20.68 -1.35 19.04
C SER A 316 20.46 -2.79 18.59
N SER A 317 20.01 -3.03 17.37
CA SER A 317 19.77 -4.39 16.88
C SER A 317 19.78 -4.43 15.34
N TYR A 318 20.61 -5.32 14.81
CA TYR A 318 20.61 -5.75 13.42
C TYR A 318 19.92 -7.10 13.25
N ASP A 319 19.19 -7.54 14.26
CA ASP A 319 18.43 -8.77 14.14
C ASP A 319 17.40 -8.64 13.04
N VAL A 320 17.39 -9.61 12.14
CA VAL A 320 16.40 -9.72 11.07
C VAL A 320 15.05 -10.04 11.71
N GLY A 321 14.41 -8.98 12.24
CA GLY A 321 13.09 -9.05 12.81
C GLY A 321 12.07 -8.56 11.78
N ARG A 322 11.00 -9.28 11.61
CA ARG A 322 9.86 -8.82 10.82
C ARG A 322 9.22 -7.62 11.54
N GLY A 323 9.30 -6.43 10.93
CA GLY A 323 8.67 -5.22 11.46
C GLY A 323 9.51 -4.37 12.42
N GLY A 324 10.83 -4.43 12.38
CA GLY A 324 11.75 -3.64 13.21
C GLY A 324 11.85 -2.15 12.84
N ALA A 325 11.50 -1.78 11.61
CA ALA A 325 11.66 -0.42 11.06
C ALA A 325 10.96 0.69 11.85
N PHE A 326 10.04 0.36 12.75
CA PHE A 326 9.29 1.33 13.57
C PHE A 326 9.68 1.33 15.05
N ARG A 327 10.70 0.58 15.45
CA ARG A 327 11.06 0.38 16.88
C ARG A 327 11.92 1.50 17.45
N SER A 328 12.76 2.15 16.67
CA SER A 328 13.63 3.24 17.14
C SER A 328 13.67 4.42 16.18
N THR A 329 14.08 5.59 16.66
CA THR A 329 14.27 6.79 15.82
C THR A 329 15.31 6.53 14.73
N GLN A 330 16.37 5.78 15.01
CA GLN A 330 17.40 5.39 14.04
C GLN A 330 16.80 4.53 12.91
N ALA A 331 16.02 3.51 13.26
CA ALA A 331 15.36 2.65 12.26
C ALA A 331 14.40 3.45 11.37
N ARG A 332 13.63 4.36 11.97
CA ARG A 332 12.70 5.25 11.23
C ARG A 332 13.45 6.23 10.33
N PHE A 333 14.58 6.77 10.79
CA PHE A 333 15.47 7.60 9.96
C PHE A 333 15.94 6.82 8.72
N LEU A 334 16.46 5.60 8.89
CA LEU A 334 16.90 4.76 7.78
C LEU A 334 15.74 4.42 6.86
N ARG A 335 14.59 4.00 7.41
CA ARG A 335 13.39 3.64 6.63
C ARG A 335 12.83 4.83 5.85
N SER A 336 12.89 6.04 6.41
CA SER A 336 12.36 7.25 5.76
C SER A 336 13.06 7.59 4.44
N ARG A 337 14.28 7.07 4.20
CA ARG A 337 14.99 7.27 2.91
C ARG A 337 14.18 6.74 1.72
N ALA A 338 13.39 5.69 1.93
CA ALA A 338 12.53 5.15 0.89
C ALA A 338 11.30 6.03 0.60
N ASN A 339 10.87 6.90 1.52
CA ASN A 339 9.65 7.68 1.37
C ASN A 339 9.64 8.57 0.12
N THR A 340 10.78 9.10 -0.30
CA THR A 340 10.90 9.91 -1.54
C THR A 340 11.03 9.07 -2.80
N ILE A 341 11.05 7.74 -2.69
CA ILE A 341 11.24 6.79 -3.79
C ILE A 341 9.98 5.96 -4.03
N GLU A 342 9.49 5.29 -2.99
CA GLU A 342 8.31 4.40 -3.02
C GLU A 342 7.02 5.14 -3.38
N GLY A 343 6.04 4.46 -3.98
CA GLY A 343 4.74 5.06 -4.34
C GLY A 343 4.84 6.19 -5.38
N GLY A 344 5.91 6.22 -6.17
CA GLY A 344 6.31 7.29 -7.08
C GLY A 344 7.29 8.26 -6.45
N THR A 345 8.42 8.52 -7.14
CA THR A 345 9.45 9.41 -6.61
C THR A 345 8.95 10.85 -6.48
N SER A 346 9.66 11.68 -5.69
CA SER A 346 9.36 13.12 -5.60
C SER A 346 9.36 13.78 -6.98
N GLU A 347 10.25 13.34 -7.90
CA GLU A 347 10.34 13.84 -9.28
C GLU A 347 9.12 13.43 -10.09
N VAL A 348 8.67 12.17 -9.98
CA VAL A 348 7.42 11.70 -10.63
C VAL A 348 6.23 12.50 -10.12
N MET A 349 6.17 12.78 -8.80
CA MET A 349 5.09 13.61 -8.25
C MET A 349 5.13 15.03 -8.81
N ARG A 350 6.32 15.65 -8.96
CA ARG A 350 6.48 16.98 -9.58
C ARG A 350 6.05 16.99 -11.05
N ASN A 351 6.40 15.94 -11.81
CA ASN A 351 5.95 15.81 -13.20
C ASN A 351 4.43 15.75 -13.30
N ILE A 352 3.78 14.92 -12.49
CA ILE A 352 2.30 14.83 -12.45
C ILE A 352 1.67 16.18 -12.12
N LEU A 353 2.29 16.98 -11.24
CA LEU A 353 1.80 18.30 -10.85
C LEU A 353 2.01 19.33 -11.99
N GLY A 354 3.10 19.20 -12.75
CA GLY A 354 3.41 20.10 -13.87
C GLY A 354 2.59 19.83 -15.12
N GLU A 355 2.05 18.63 -15.29
CA GLU A 355 1.24 18.21 -16.45
C GLU A 355 -0.27 18.45 -16.26
N ARG A 356 -0.71 18.83 -15.08
CA ARG A 356 -2.12 19.08 -14.72
C ARG A 356 -2.39 20.52 -14.31
#